data_b7b463440c277eb1b9c17bf7aca02b3a
#
_entry.id   b7b463440c277eb1b9c17bf7aca02b3a
#
_cell.length_a   1.000
_cell.length_b   1.000
_cell.length_c   1.000
_cell.angle_alpha   90.00
_cell.angle_beta   90.00
_cell.angle_gamma   90.00
#
_symmetry.space_group_name_H-M   'P 1'
#
loop_
_entity.id
_entity.type
_entity.pdbx_description
1 polymer ?
#
loop_
_entity_poly.entity_id
_entity_poly.type
_entity_poly.pdbx_seq_one_letter_code
_entity_poly.pdbx_strand_id
1 'polypeptide(L)'
;MSKRKGLKKNIEMLWSIPMFPVLLLGNFVFGLAMSFFTPYASLFGIDEVGMSNIQFGFFMTIISVGSIVITTVIGKTSDRVSSRKKLLLLTTCAAILGYAGFAFIRNFYLLAFLAFFLLGTAASVVPQLWAFTREALKQSTVEEKETPFVMNVFRAFFALSWTVGPAIAGWVLYTIGFKGLFLCVSGGYLLAAIALAFLLKDIKIEMEAKPTPVILRKFIVQSHVLKNIIAMMCMTMAVSMANLNMSQFITKVLNGTEKQVGLVVSVPPVFEVPFMIAVGVLATKIGSRLLIRLGFGISVLYYGLLFLVTEPWQIYPIQILSAAQVSITAGIAVSYFQDFIPDEPGTATALYMNTTQVGNVLGFLGFGFFSSLIGYHNLYLLCTGLVIIGLAILLSERGTKKLKEVISLNPK
;
A
#
# COMPACT_ATOMS: atom_id res chain seq x y z
N MET A 1 -15.93 18.13 30.53
CA MET A 1 -15.42 17.07 31.41
C MET A 1 -15.59 15.65 30.85
N SER A 2 -16.70 15.31 30.21
CA SER A 2 -16.98 13.95 29.66
C SER A 2 -15.95 13.47 28.62
N LYS A 3 -15.55 14.29 27.62
CA LYS A 3 -14.57 13.92 26.59
C LYS A 3 -13.16 13.61 27.15
N ARG A 4 -12.71 14.32 28.19
CA ARG A 4 -11.41 14.03 28.83
C ARG A 4 -11.41 12.70 29.58
N LYS A 5 -12.55 12.31 30.21
CA LYS A 5 -12.68 10.99 30.87
C LYS A 5 -12.64 9.85 29.85
N GLY A 6 -13.26 10.02 28.66
CA GLY A 6 -13.22 9.03 27.59
C GLY A 6 -11.81 8.86 27.02
N LEU A 7 -11.08 9.96 26.76
CA LEU A 7 -9.70 9.88 26.25
C LEU A 7 -8.76 9.19 27.25
N LYS A 8 -8.87 9.50 28.56
CA LYS A 8 -8.07 8.85 29.60
C LYS A 8 -8.33 7.35 29.65
N LYS A 9 -9.60 6.94 29.60
CA LYS A 9 -9.99 5.52 29.55
C LYS A 9 -9.41 4.81 28.34
N ASN A 10 -9.46 5.43 27.15
CA ASN A 10 -8.90 4.85 25.92
C ASN A 10 -7.37 4.70 25.99
N ILE A 11 -6.67 5.66 26.59
CA ILE A 11 -5.22 5.58 26.80
C ILE A 11 -4.90 4.46 27.80
N GLU A 12 -5.59 4.39 28.94
CA GLU A 12 -5.40 3.32 29.93
C GLU A 12 -5.64 1.94 29.31
N MET A 13 -6.66 1.80 28.47
CA MET A 13 -6.95 0.57 27.73
C MET A 13 -5.80 0.19 26.77
N LEU A 14 -5.25 1.14 26.02
CA LEU A 14 -4.13 0.86 25.12
C LEU A 14 -2.88 0.38 25.89
N TRP A 15 -2.62 0.95 27.06
CA TRP A 15 -1.51 0.54 27.92
C TRP A 15 -1.76 -0.79 28.65
N SER A 16 -3.01 -1.25 28.74
CA SER A 16 -3.34 -2.57 29.31
C SER A 16 -3.03 -3.74 28.36
N ILE A 17 -2.84 -3.45 27.05
CA ILE A 17 -2.49 -4.47 26.07
C ILE A 17 -1.02 -4.87 26.26
N PRO A 18 -0.71 -6.17 26.42
CA PRO A 18 0.65 -6.62 26.59
C PRO A 18 1.56 -6.17 25.45
N MET A 19 2.70 -5.56 25.79
CA MET A 19 3.75 -5.15 24.84
C MET A 19 3.29 -4.12 23.79
N PHE A 20 2.12 -3.48 23.93
CA PHE A 20 1.56 -2.56 22.96
C PHE A 20 2.51 -1.43 22.52
N PRO A 21 3.26 -0.77 23.44
CA PRO A 21 4.21 0.28 23.05
C PRO A 21 5.31 -0.25 22.11
N VAL A 22 5.80 -1.47 22.34
CA VAL A 22 6.84 -2.10 21.51
C VAL A 22 6.29 -2.44 20.13
N LEU A 23 5.06 -2.96 20.08
CA LEU A 23 4.37 -3.26 18.83
C LEU A 23 4.09 -1.98 18.03
N LEU A 24 3.67 -0.91 18.70
CA LEU A 24 3.38 0.37 18.09
C LEU A 24 4.65 1.04 17.55
N LEU A 25 5.75 1.00 18.32
CA LEU A 25 7.06 1.49 17.89
C LEU A 25 7.58 0.68 16.69
N GLY A 26 7.48 -0.65 16.75
CA GLY A 26 7.85 -1.52 15.63
C GLY A 26 7.08 -1.19 14.35
N ASN A 27 5.75 -0.99 14.47
CA ASN A 27 4.89 -0.59 13.37
C ASN A 27 5.30 0.75 12.74
N PHE A 28 5.63 1.74 13.56
CA PHE A 28 6.13 3.04 13.11
C PHE A 28 7.49 2.93 12.42
N VAL A 29 8.44 2.20 13.00
CA VAL A 29 9.79 2.01 12.42
C VAL A 29 9.72 1.25 11.09
N PHE A 30 8.88 0.21 10.99
CA PHE A 30 8.69 -0.52 9.73
C PHE A 30 8.03 0.35 8.66
N GLY A 31 7.06 1.18 9.04
CA GLY A 31 6.49 2.18 8.13
C GLY A 31 7.51 3.21 7.65
N LEU A 32 8.36 3.72 8.54
CA LEU A 32 9.48 4.61 8.18
C LEU A 32 10.42 3.95 7.19
N ALA A 33 10.85 2.72 7.45
CA ALA A 33 11.78 2.00 6.59
C ALA A 33 11.21 1.79 5.17
N MET A 34 9.92 1.45 5.07
CA MET A 34 9.24 1.34 3.76
C MET A 34 9.14 2.68 3.05
N SER A 35 8.82 3.75 3.76
CA SER A 35 8.67 5.09 3.20
C SER A 35 10.00 5.73 2.76
N PHE A 36 11.14 5.23 3.26
CA PHE A 36 12.48 5.67 2.84
C PHE A 36 12.86 5.17 1.45
N PHE A 37 12.48 3.95 1.08
CA PHE A 37 12.84 3.36 -0.21
C PHE A 37 11.85 3.71 -1.33
N THR A 38 10.56 3.53 -1.08
CA THR A 38 9.53 3.53 -2.13
C THR A 38 9.53 4.80 -3.00
N PRO A 39 9.59 6.04 -2.45
CA PRO A 39 9.59 7.25 -3.26
C PRO A 39 10.84 7.44 -4.12
N TYR A 40 11.95 6.84 -3.70
CA TYR A 40 13.25 7.01 -4.34
C TYR A 40 13.71 5.80 -5.14
N ALA A 41 12.83 4.78 -5.27
CA ALA A 41 13.17 3.53 -5.95
C ALA A 41 13.65 3.75 -7.39
N SER A 42 12.99 4.66 -8.16
CA SER A 42 13.40 4.92 -9.54
C SER A 42 14.70 5.70 -9.63
N LEU A 43 14.97 6.64 -8.72
CA LEU A 43 16.28 7.32 -8.64
C LEU A 43 17.39 6.33 -8.29
N PHE A 44 17.13 5.39 -7.36
CA PHE A 44 18.10 4.34 -7.07
C PHE A 44 18.36 3.44 -8.27
N GLY A 45 17.31 2.88 -8.87
CA GLY A 45 17.49 1.91 -9.96
C GLY A 45 18.08 2.55 -11.22
N ILE A 46 17.55 3.70 -11.63
CA ILE A 46 17.94 4.34 -12.91
C ILE A 46 19.21 5.18 -12.75
N ASP A 47 19.24 6.08 -11.77
CA ASP A 47 20.34 7.06 -11.67
C ASP A 47 21.56 6.51 -10.91
N GLU A 48 21.35 5.76 -9.82
CA GLU A 48 22.46 5.25 -9.01
C GLU A 48 23.02 3.92 -9.52
N VAL A 49 22.15 2.97 -9.92
CA VAL A 49 22.56 1.64 -10.41
C VAL A 49 22.84 1.67 -11.91
N GLY A 50 22.27 2.63 -12.66
CA GLY A 50 22.42 2.75 -14.11
C GLY A 50 21.51 1.80 -14.90
N MET A 51 20.37 1.38 -14.33
CA MET A 51 19.38 0.58 -15.05
C MET A 51 18.72 1.43 -16.14
N SER A 52 18.46 0.85 -17.30
CA SER A 52 17.50 1.47 -18.23
C SER A 52 16.10 1.48 -17.61
N ASN A 53 15.21 2.35 -18.09
CA ASN A 53 13.83 2.41 -17.61
C ASN A 53 13.13 1.03 -17.73
N ILE A 54 13.39 0.31 -18.81
CA ILE A 54 12.85 -1.04 -19.03
C ILE A 54 13.40 -2.02 -17.99
N GLN A 55 14.70 -2.03 -17.75
CA GLN A 55 15.31 -2.88 -16.71
C GLN A 55 14.75 -2.55 -15.33
N PHE A 56 14.54 -1.27 -15.02
CA PHE A 56 13.97 -0.86 -13.76
C PHE A 56 12.49 -1.32 -13.62
N GLY A 57 11.69 -1.25 -14.68
CA GLY A 57 10.34 -1.80 -14.70
C GLY A 57 10.31 -3.31 -14.41
N PHE A 58 11.23 -4.08 -15.02
CA PHE A 58 11.41 -5.50 -14.69
C PHE A 58 11.89 -5.71 -13.25
N PHE A 59 12.81 -4.90 -12.76
CA PHE A 59 13.29 -4.96 -11.39
C PHE A 59 12.15 -4.78 -10.36
N MET A 60 11.31 -3.77 -10.54
CA MET A 60 10.12 -3.55 -9.69
C MET A 60 9.11 -4.70 -9.79
N THR A 61 8.98 -5.29 -10.98
CA THR A 61 8.16 -6.49 -11.18
C THR A 61 8.71 -7.68 -10.41
N ILE A 62 10.03 -7.89 -10.41
CA ILE A 62 10.70 -8.96 -9.63
C ILE A 62 10.45 -8.77 -8.13
N ILE A 63 10.54 -7.54 -7.60
CA ILE A 63 10.20 -7.22 -6.20
C ILE A 63 8.73 -7.60 -5.92
N SER A 64 7.81 -7.20 -6.78
CA SER A 64 6.38 -7.46 -6.60
C SER A 64 6.06 -8.96 -6.64
N VAL A 65 6.57 -9.68 -7.62
CA VAL A 65 6.37 -11.13 -7.77
C VAL A 65 7.01 -11.88 -6.58
N GLY A 66 8.23 -11.52 -6.19
CA GLY A 66 8.90 -12.06 -5.00
C GLY A 66 8.07 -11.85 -3.73
N SER A 67 7.54 -10.63 -3.57
CA SER A 67 6.66 -10.30 -2.44
C SER A 67 5.39 -11.17 -2.43
N ILE A 68 4.71 -11.33 -3.56
CA ILE A 68 3.47 -12.13 -3.67
C ILE A 68 3.76 -13.60 -3.36
N VAL A 69 4.77 -14.18 -4.00
CA VAL A 69 5.12 -15.60 -3.86
C VAL A 69 5.53 -15.90 -2.43
N ILE A 70 6.48 -15.12 -1.90
CA ILE A 70 7.06 -15.40 -0.59
C ILE A 70 6.08 -15.09 0.54
N THR A 71 5.32 -13.98 0.47
CA THR A 71 4.29 -13.70 1.49
C THR A 71 3.18 -14.74 1.50
N THR A 72 2.83 -15.31 0.34
CA THR A 72 1.85 -16.41 0.26
C THR A 72 2.40 -17.69 0.92
N VAL A 73 3.67 -18.02 0.67
CA VAL A 73 4.33 -19.18 1.32
C VAL A 73 4.45 -18.95 2.83
N ILE A 74 4.92 -17.77 3.25
CA ILE A 74 5.05 -17.42 4.66
C ILE A 74 3.69 -17.41 5.35
N GLY A 75 2.64 -16.87 4.73
CA GLY A 75 1.28 -16.88 5.25
C GLY A 75 0.79 -18.31 5.53
N LYS A 76 0.91 -19.20 4.55
CA LYS A 76 0.54 -20.62 4.71
C LYS A 76 1.37 -21.36 5.78
N THR A 77 2.66 -20.98 5.90
CA THR A 77 3.56 -21.58 6.90
C THR A 77 3.31 -20.98 8.28
N SER A 78 3.00 -19.69 8.36
CA SER A 78 2.67 -18.95 9.59
C SER A 78 1.54 -19.64 10.39
N ASP A 79 0.54 -20.19 9.69
CA ASP A 79 -0.59 -20.89 10.33
C ASP A 79 -0.19 -22.23 10.97
N ARG A 80 1.03 -22.73 10.65
CA ARG A 80 1.56 -24.01 11.17
C ARG A 80 2.71 -23.84 12.18
N VAL A 81 3.26 -22.62 12.29
CA VAL A 81 4.40 -22.33 13.16
C VAL A 81 3.90 -21.95 14.55
N SER A 82 4.45 -22.60 15.57
CA SER A 82 4.08 -22.40 16.98
C SER A 82 4.47 -21.02 17.54
N SER A 83 5.32 -20.24 16.85
CA SER A 83 5.88 -18.98 17.34
C SER A 83 5.85 -17.91 16.25
N ARG A 84 4.89 -16.97 16.35
CA ARG A 84 4.85 -15.79 15.46
C ARG A 84 6.04 -14.87 15.67
N LYS A 85 6.59 -14.79 16.87
CA LYS A 85 7.78 -14.00 17.18
C LYS A 85 8.97 -14.41 16.33
N LYS A 86 9.24 -15.74 16.21
CA LYS A 86 10.34 -16.26 15.39
C LYS A 86 10.18 -15.89 13.92
N LEU A 87 8.96 -15.98 13.40
CA LEU A 87 8.65 -15.63 12.01
C LEU A 87 8.81 -14.12 11.75
N LEU A 88 8.34 -13.28 12.68
CA LEU A 88 8.52 -11.84 12.60
C LEU A 88 10.01 -11.45 12.63
N LEU A 89 10.82 -12.08 13.51
CA LEU A 89 12.26 -11.85 13.54
C LEU A 89 12.96 -12.32 12.27
N LEU A 90 12.60 -13.50 11.73
CA LEU A 90 13.14 -13.99 10.46
C LEU A 90 12.90 -13.02 9.31
N THR A 91 11.65 -12.54 9.17
CA THR A 91 11.30 -11.60 8.11
C THR A 91 11.99 -10.24 8.30
N THR A 92 12.17 -9.79 9.56
CA THR A 92 12.92 -8.57 9.88
C THR A 92 14.42 -8.73 9.57
N CYS A 93 15.03 -9.90 9.87
CA CYS A 93 16.41 -10.17 9.49
C CYS A 93 16.61 -10.16 7.97
N ALA A 94 15.66 -10.69 7.21
CA ALA A 94 15.70 -10.60 5.76
C ALA A 94 15.67 -9.13 5.27
N ALA A 95 14.88 -8.26 5.90
CA ALA A 95 14.89 -6.83 5.61
C ALA A 95 16.25 -6.18 5.90
N ILE A 96 16.86 -6.47 7.07
CA ILE A 96 18.19 -5.95 7.44
C ILE A 96 19.21 -6.31 6.36
N LEU A 97 19.30 -7.60 6.00
CA LEU A 97 20.26 -8.10 5.01
C LEU A 97 19.96 -7.56 3.60
N GLY A 98 18.69 -7.48 3.22
CA GLY A 98 18.26 -6.96 1.92
C GLY A 98 18.66 -5.51 1.73
N TYR A 99 18.32 -4.63 2.67
CA TYR A 99 18.67 -3.22 2.58
C TYR A 99 20.17 -2.96 2.81
N ALA A 100 20.85 -3.73 3.67
CA ALA A 100 22.30 -3.67 3.76
C ALA A 100 22.96 -4.05 2.42
N GLY A 101 22.46 -5.08 1.73
CA GLY A 101 22.92 -5.44 0.39
C GLY A 101 22.71 -4.30 -0.62
N PHE A 102 21.58 -3.61 -0.60
CA PHE A 102 21.30 -2.46 -1.48
C PHE A 102 22.25 -1.27 -1.21
N ALA A 103 22.78 -1.14 0.02
CA ALA A 103 23.77 -0.10 0.33
C ALA A 103 25.09 -0.26 -0.45
N PHE A 104 25.47 -1.50 -0.78
CA PHE A 104 26.79 -1.79 -1.34
C PHE A 104 26.77 -2.37 -2.76
N ILE A 105 25.68 -3.02 -3.15
CA ILE A 105 25.58 -3.72 -4.44
C ILE A 105 24.96 -2.80 -5.49
N ARG A 106 25.57 -2.79 -6.68
CA ARG A 106 25.09 -2.06 -7.87
C ARG A 106 24.91 -2.96 -9.09
N ASN A 107 25.18 -4.26 -8.95
CA ASN A 107 24.97 -5.22 -10.03
C ASN A 107 23.48 -5.59 -10.11
N PHE A 108 22.88 -5.44 -11.29
CA PHE A 108 21.46 -5.70 -11.54
C PHE A 108 21.01 -7.11 -11.10
N TYR A 109 21.77 -8.13 -11.48
CA TYR A 109 21.39 -9.53 -11.20
C TYR A 109 21.42 -9.85 -9.72
N LEU A 110 22.43 -9.37 -8.99
CA LEU A 110 22.53 -9.54 -7.55
C LEU A 110 21.44 -8.73 -6.81
N LEU A 111 21.15 -7.51 -7.27
CA LEU A 111 20.05 -6.73 -6.72
C LEU A 111 18.69 -7.41 -6.97
N ALA A 112 18.47 -7.95 -8.17
CA ALA A 112 17.24 -8.69 -8.49
C ALA A 112 17.09 -9.96 -7.60
N PHE A 113 18.20 -10.68 -7.35
CA PHE A 113 18.21 -11.81 -6.43
C PHE A 113 17.86 -11.39 -5.00
N LEU A 114 18.53 -10.35 -4.46
CA LEU A 114 18.24 -9.82 -3.13
C LEU A 114 16.79 -9.29 -3.04
N ALA A 115 16.33 -8.60 -4.09
CA ALA A 115 14.98 -8.06 -4.17
C ALA A 115 13.93 -9.17 -4.12
N PHE A 116 14.09 -10.23 -4.90
CA PHE A 116 13.16 -11.36 -4.90
C PHE A 116 13.13 -12.07 -3.55
N PHE A 117 14.28 -12.53 -3.06
CA PHE A 117 14.32 -13.39 -1.87
C PHE A 117 14.28 -12.60 -0.56
N LEU A 118 15.11 -11.57 -0.39
CA LEU A 118 15.21 -10.86 0.89
C LEU A 118 14.11 -9.80 1.03
N LEU A 119 13.90 -8.92 0.04
CA LEU A 119 12.82 -7.95 0.13
C LEU A 119 11.45 -8.61 -0.04
N GLY A 120 11.33 -9.67 -0.85
CA GLY A 120 10.13 -10.50 -0.90
C GLY A 120 9.76 -11.09 0.47
N THR A 121 10.75 -11.58 1.23
CA THR A 121 10.57 -12.03 2.63
C THR A 121 10.23 -10.87 3.55
N ALA A 122 10.93 -9.75 3.42
CA ALA A 122 10.71 -8.52 4.21
C ALA A 122 9.31 -7.95 4.03
N ALA A 123 8.66 -8.13 2.87
CA ALA A 123 7.29 -7.72 2.62
C ALA A 123 6.27 -8.35 3.60
N SER A 124 6.64 -9.47 4.24
CA SER A 124 5.82 -10.11 5.27
C SER A 124 5.93 -9.47 6.66
N VAL A 125 6.89 -8.56 6.91
CA VAL A 125 7.12 -7.97 8.25
C VAL A 125 5.86 -7.29 8.80
N VAL A 126 5.26 -6.39 8.04
CA VAL A 126 4.07 -5.63 8.47
C VAL A 126 2.85 -6.55 8.65
N PRO A 127 2.49 -7.42 7.71
CA PRO A 127 1.42 -8.40 7.93
C PRO A 127 1.64 -9.29 9.17
N GLN A 128 2.87 -9.75 9.41
CA GLN A 128 3.17 -10.58 10.59
C GLN A 128 3.09 -9.77 11.89
N LEU A 129 3.53 -8.51 11.91
CA LEU A 129 3.38 -7.63 13.07
C LEU A 129 1.91 -7.38 13.39
N TRP A 130 1.07 -7.12 12.37
CA TRP A 130 -0.36 -6.88 12.55
C TRP A 130 -1.10 -8.13 13.00
N ALA A 131 -0.72 -9.30 12.47
CA ALA A 131 -1.24 -10.57 12.93
C ALA A 131 -0.86 -10.85 14.40
N PHE A 132 0.43 -10.60 14.76
CA PHE A 132 0.89 -10.71 16.14
C PHE A 132 0.11 -9.77 17.08
N THR A 133 -0.12 -8.54 16.66
CA THR A 133 -0.90 -7.57 17.45
C THR A 133 -2.33 -8.04 17.69
N ARG A 134 -2.99 -8.65 16.69
CA ARG A 134 -4.33 -9.25 16.87
C ARG A 134 -4.34 -10.39 17.89
N GLU A 135 -3.32 -11.26 17.86
CA GLU A 135 -3.20 -12.33 18.86
C GLU A 135 -2.93 -11.78 20.27
N ALA A 136 -2.10 -10.73 20.38
CA ALA A 136 -1.89 -10.04 21.67
C ALA A 136 -3.18 -9.43 22.22
N LEU A 137 -4.04 -8.89 21.34
CA LEU A 137 -5.36 -8.38 21.72
C LEU A 137 -6.28 -9.48 22.23
N LYS A 138 -6.33 -10.65 21.60
CA LYS A 138 -7.13 -11.79 22.05
C LYS A 138 -6.74 -12.26 23.46
N GLN A 139 -5.46 -12.09 23.85
CA GLN A 139 -4.93 -12.45 25.16
C GLN A 139 -4.97 -11.31 26.19
N SER A 140 -5.50 -10.14 25.80
CA SER A 140 -5.63 -8.97 26.67
C SER A 140 -7.02 -8.90 27.32
N THR A 141 -7.20 -7.93 28.23
CA THR A 141 -8.50 -7.62 28.84
C THR A 141 -9.38 -6.72 27.98
N VAL A 142 -8.93 -6.40 26.75
CA VAL A 142 -9.65 -5.52 25.81
C VAL A 142 -10.86 -6.28 25.24
N GLU A 143 -12.03 -5.68 25.33
CA GLU A 143 -13.25 -6.26 24.77
C GLU A 143 -13.16 -6.33 23.24
N GLU A 144 -13.74 -7.37 22.64
CA GLU A 144 -13.70 -7.59 21.19
C GLU A 144 -14.24 -6.39 20.37
N LYS A 145 -15.25 -5.70 20.90
CA LYS A 145 -15.81 -4.47 20.29
C LYS A 145 -14.82 -3.29 20.22
N GLU A 146 -13.76 -3.29 21.03
CA GLU A 146 -12.72 -2.24 21.06
C GLU A 146 -11.53 -2.55 20.14
N THR A 147 -11.40 -3.80 19.65
CA THR A 147 -10.36 -4.22 18.71
C THR A 147 -10.25 -3.30 17.49
N PRO A 148 -11.35 -2.87 16.82
CA PRO A 148 -11.25 -1.94 15.69
C PRO A 148 -10.60 -0.60 16.06
N PHE A 149 -10.84 -0.08 17.25
CA PHE A 149 -10.22 1.16 17.73
C PHE A 149 -8.70 0.99 17.87
N VAL A 150 -8.23 -0.09 18.50
CA VAL A 150 -6.81 -0.38 18.69
C VAL A 150 -6.12 -0.53 17.33
N MET A 151 -6.72 -1.28 16.39
CA MET A 151 -6.16 -1.45 15.05
C MET A 151 -6.15 -0.15 14.25
N ASN A 152 -7.10 0.76 14.49
CA ASN A 152 -7.08 2.09 13.87
C ASN A 152 -5.94 2.96 14.43
N VAL A 153 -5.64 2.88 15.73
CA VAL A 153 -4.46 3.53 16.31
C VAL A 153 -3.19 3.01 15.65
N PHE A 154 -3.08 1.69 15.46
CA PHE A 154 -1.96 1.05 14.76
C PHE A 154 -1.80 1.59 13.34
N ARG A 155 -2.89 1.68 12.57
CA ARG A 155 -2.90 2.25 11.21
C ARG A 155 -2.51 3.73 11.21
N ALA A 156 -2.97 4.51 12.18
CA ALA A 156 -2.63 5.92 12.28
C ALA A 156 -1.12 6.14 12.50
N PHE A 157 -0.47 5.31 13.33
CA PHE A 157 0.99 5.37 13.51
C PHE A 157 1.76 4.93 12.26
N PHE A 158 1.24 3.97 11.50
CA PHE A 158 1.80 3.61 10.20
C PHE A 158 1.66 4.75 9.19
N ALA A 159 0.50 5.41 9.13
CA ALA A 159 0.28 6.58 8.26
C ALA A 159 1.18 7.76 8.67
N LEU A 160 1.39 7.98 9.98
CA LEU A 160 2.31 9.00 10.46
C LEU A 160 3.75 8.77 9.97
N SER A 161 4.20 7.51 9.90
CA SER A 161 5.53 7.19 9.35
C SER A 161 5.65 7.57 7.87
N TRP A 162 4.58 7.44 7.08
CA TRP A 162 4.52 7.88 5.69
C TRP A 162 4.40 9.40 5.53
N THR A 163 3.91 10.09 6.56
CA THR A 163 3.89 11.57 6.59
C THR A 163 5.29 12.15 6.76
N VAL A 164 6.09 11.59 7.67
CA VAL A 164 7.40 12.14 8.00
C VAL A 164 8.56 11.45 7.28
N GLY A 165 8.39 10.16 6.97
CA GLY A 165 9.45 9.32 6.43
C GLY A 165 10.02 9.78 5.09
N PRO A 166 9.22 10.05 4.06
CA PRO A 166 9.73 10.48 2.76
C PRO A 166 10.51 11.80 2.83
N ALA A 167 10.06 12.76 3.66
CA ALA A 167 10.76 14.02 3.85
C ALA A 167 12.12 13.83 4.54
N ILE A 168 12.18 13.00 5.59
CA ILE A 168 13.45 12.65 6.25
C ILE A 168 14.36 11.89 5.28
N ALA A 169 13.80 10.93 4.52
CA ALA A 169 14.56 10.15 3.54
C ALA A 169 15.17 11.04 2.44
N GLY A 170 14.45 12.05 1.95
CA GLY A 170 14.95 13.00 0.97
C GLY A 170 16.10 13.83 1.50
N TRP A 171 16.04 14.23 2.78
CA TRP A 171 17.14 14.92 3.43
C TRP A 171 18.35 14.01 3.62
N VAL A 172 18.14 12.77 4.07
CA VAL A 172 19.19 11.75 4.21
C VAL A 172 19.85 11.46 2.86
N LEU A 173 19.03 11.24 1.81
CA LEU A 173 19.55 10.99 0.45
C LEU A 173 20.39 12.13 -0.06
N TYR A 174 19.94 13.38 0.12
CA TYR A 174 20.68 14.58 -0.29
C TYR A 174 22.03 14.73 0.43
N THR A 175 22.13 14.33 1.71
CA THR A 175 23.33 14.55 2.54
C THR A 175 24.33 13.41 2.48
N ILE A 176 23.90 12.16 2.48
CA ILE A 176 24.76 10.96 2.59
C ILE A 176 24.50 9.90 1.49
N GLY A 177 23.72 10.25 0.48
CA GLY A 177 23.45 9.41 -0.70
C GLY A 177 22.69 8.12 -0.42
N PHE A 178 22.54 7.28 -1.45
CA PHE A 178 21.81 6.01 -1.37
C PHE A 178 22.43 5.01 -0.39
N LYS A 179 23.76 4.95 -0.31
CA LYS A 179 24.45 4.10 0.66
C LYS A 179 24.01 4.42 2.09
N GLY A 180 24.01 5.70 2.45
CA GLY A 180 23.57 6.17 3.76
C GLY A 180 22.08 5.92 3.98
N LEU A 181 21.24 6.18 2.98
CA LEU A 181 19.80 5.92 3.04
C LEU A 181 19.51 4.45 3.40
N PHE A 182 20.09 3.49 2.67
CA PHE A 182 19.87 2.07 2.92
C PHE A 182 20.47 1.57 4.23
N LEU A 183 21.60 2.14 4.68
CA LEU A 183 22.13 1.83 6.00
C LEU A 183 21.22 2.35 7.12
N CYS A 184 20.60 3.53 6.97
CA CYS A 184 19.58 4.02 7.90
C CYS A 184 18.37 3.09 7.95
N VAL A 185 17.87 2.61 6.80
CA VAL A 185 16.77 1.64 6.72
C VAL A 185 17.16 0.33 7.41
N SER A 186 18.31 -0.24 7.07
CA SER A 186 18.81 -1.48 7.67
C SER A 186 19.01 -1.33 9.18
N GLY A 187 19.57 -0.20 9.63
CA GLY A 187 19.73 0.13 11.05
C GLY A 187 18.40 0.27 11.79
N GLY A 188 17.40 0.88 11.17
CA GLY A 188 16.04 0.96 11.71
C GLY A 188 15.43 -0.43 11.92
N TYR A 189 15.53 -1.31 10.92
CA TYR A 189 15.10 -2.72 11.05
C TYR A 189 15.89 -3.46 12.13
N LEU A 190 17.20 -3.21 12.26
CA LEU A 190 18.04 -3.82 13.29
C LEU A 190 17.61 -3.39 14.70
N LEU A 191 17.38 -2.09 14.91
CA LEU A 191 16.89 -1.57 16.20
C LEU A 191 15.50 -2.16 16.55
N ALA A 192 14.61 -2.24 15.55
CA ALA A 192 13.31 -2.88 15.73
C ALA A 192 13.46 -4.38 16.06
N ALA A 193 14.34 -5.11 15.36
CA ALA A 193 14.60 -6.52 15.63
C ALA A 193 15.11 -6.75 17.05
N ILE A 194 16.04 -5.93 17.53
CA ILE A 194 16.54 -5.97 18.90
C ILE A 194 15.41 -5.74 19.91
N ALA A 195 14.61 -4.68 19.72
CA ALA A 195 13.48 -4.38 20.58
C ALA A 195 12.46 -5.55 20.62
N LEU A 196 12.11 -6.10 19.44
CA LEU A 196 11.20 -7.23 19.34
C LEU A 196 11.78 -8.50 19.96
N ALA A 197 13.08 -8.77 19.79
CA ALA A 197 13.72 -9.96 20.34
C ALA A 197 13.72 -9.95 21.87
N PHE A 198 14.01 -8.80 22.48
CA PHE A 198 14.15 -8.72 23.95
C PHE A 198 12.84 -8.37 24.66
N LEU A 199 12.01 -7.53 24.09
CA LEU A 199 10.81 -6.99 24.74
C LEU A 199 9.52 -7.72 24.36
N LEU A 200 9.50 -8.44 23.23
CA LEU A 200 8.32 -9.18 22.81
C LEU A 200 8.31 -10.58 23.43
N LYS A 201 7.24 -10.91 24.15
CA LYS A 201 7.01 -12.28 24.63
C LYS A 201 6.38 -13.10 23.51
N ASP A 202 6.70 -14.38 23.42
CA ASP A 202 6.09 -15.25 22.42
C ASP A 202 4.62 -15.54 22.77
N ILE A 203 3.77 -15.55 21.76
CA ILE A 203 2.33 -15.78 21.88
C ILE A 203 2.04 -17.11 21.17
N LYS A 204 1.44 -18.07 21.88
CA LYS A 204 0.96 -19.31 21.30
C LYS A 204 -0.26 -19.02 20.42
N ILE A 205 -0.26 -19.58 19.22
CA ILE A 205 -1.34 -19.43 18.25
C ILE A 205 -2.33 -20.57 18.48
N GLU A 206 -3.60 -20.23 18.61
CA GLU A 206 -4.69 -21.18 18.41
C GLU A 206 -4.93 -21.32 16.91
N MET A 207 -4.81 -22.55 16.39
CA MET A 207 -5.03 -22.83 14.97
C MET A 207 -6.52 -22.62 14.64
N GLU A 208 -6.84 -21.56 13.93
CA GLU A 208 -8.17 -21.37 13.34
C GLU A 208 -8.36 -22.30 12.13
N ALA A 209 -9.62 -22.71 11.92
CA ALA A 209 -9.98 -23.59 10.80
C ALA A 209 -9.61 -22.93 9.45
N LYS A 210 -9.05 -23.73 8.54
CA LYS A 210 -8.64 -23.28 7.20
C LYS A 210 -9.83 -22.72 6.45
N PRO A 211 -9.69 -21.53 5.83
CA PRO A 211 -10.70 -21.05 4.89
C PRO A 211 -10.82 -22.04 3.72
N THR A 212 -12.06 -22.36 3.35
CA THR A 212 -12.36 -23.20 2.18
C THR A 212 -11.79 -22.55 0.91
N PRO A 213 -11.14 -23.33 0.03
CA PRO A 213 -10.61 -22.78 -1.23
C PRO A 213 -11.77 -22.27 -2.10
N VAL A 214 -11.74 -20.99 -2.40
CA VAL A 214 -12.78 -20.33 -3.17
C VAL A 214 -12.47 -20.41 -4.66
N ILE A 215 -13.47 -20.75 -5.47
CA ILE A 215 -13.34 -20.83 -6.93
C ILE A 215 -13.58 -19.44 -7.54
N LEU A 216 -12.54 -18.59 -7.56
CA LEU A 216 -12.55 -17.25 -8.16
C LEU A 216 -13.06 -17.24 -9.61
N ARG A 217 -12.83 -18.32 -10.38
CA ARG A 217 -13.21 -18.44 -11.80
C ARG A 217 -14.71 -18.21 -12.04
N LYS A 218 -15.57 -18.64 -11.11
CA LYS A 218 -17.04 -18.48 -11.23
C LYS A 218 -17.47 -17.01 -11.30
N PHE A 219 -16.74 -16.12 -10.62
CA PHE A 219 -17.07 -14.70 -10.53
C PHE A 219 -16.41 -13.88 -11.64
N ILE A 220 -15.18 -14.21 -12.04
CA ILE A 220 -14.44 -13.50 -13.10
C ILE A 220 -15.17 -13.58 -14.45
N VAL A 221 -15.91 -14.64 -14.73
CA VAL A 221 -16.65 -14.83 -16.00
C VAL A 221 -17.87 -13.90 -16.10
N GLN A 222 -18.36 -13.35 -15.00
CA GLN A 222 -19.52 -12.44 -15.03
C GLN A 222 -19.12 -11.07 -15.61
N SER A 223 -19.79 -10.66 -16.70
CA SER A 223 -19.43 -9.47 -17.48
C SER A 223 -19.32 -8.19 -16.64
N HIS A 224 -20.22 -8.00 -15.65
CA HIS A 224 -20.17 -6.82 -14.78
C HIS A 224 -18.98 -6.87 -13.82
N VAL A 225 -18.61 -8.04 -13.26
CA VAL A 225 -17.44 -8.20 -12.40
C VAL A 225 -16.16 -7.98 -13.20
N LEU A 226 -16.06 -8.56 -14.41
CA LEU A 226 -14.92 -8.40 -15.29
C LEU A 226 -14.67 -6.91 -15.66
N LYS A 227 -15.74 -6.16 -15.98
CA LYS A 227 -15.62 -4.72 -16.25
C LYS A 227 -15.05 -3.95 -15.08
N ASN A 228 -15.46 -4.25 -13.86
CA ASN A 228 -14.95 -3.61 -12.65
C ASN A 228 -13.50 -4.02 -12.37
N ILE A 229 -13.12 -5.27 -12.61
CA ILE A 229 -11.73 -5.73 -12.53
C ILE A 229 -10.87 -4.93 -13.51
N ILE A 230 -11.26 -4.83 -14.79
CA ILE A 230 -10.49 -4.10 -15.81
C ILE A 230 -10.37 -2.61 -15.45
N ALA A 231 -11.46 -1.98 -15.02
CA ALA A 231 -11.44 -0.58 -14.60
C ALA A 231 -10.47 -0.36 -13.43
N MET A 232 -10.53 -1.21 -12.39
CA MET A 232 -9.61 -1.10 -11.24
C MET A 232 -8.17 -1.45 -11.61
N MET A 233 -7.93 -2.35 -12.56
CA MET A 233 -6.59 -2.60 -13.11
C MET A 233 -6.04 -1.36 -13.81
N CYS A 234 -6.83 -0.67 -14.65
CA CYS A 234 -6.42 0.59 -15.30
C CYS A 234 -6.05 1.64 -14.26
N MET A 235 -6.86 1.79 -13.19
CA MET A 235 -6.57 2.72 -12.09
C MET A 235 -5.27 2.35 -11.40
N THR A 236 -5.10 1.10 -10.98
CA THR A 236 -3.91 0.65 -10.23
C THR A 236 -2.65 0.73 -11.09
N MET A 237 -2.76 0.42 -12.37
CA MET A 237 -1.67 0.59 -13.33
C MET A 237 -1.23 2.06 -13.42
N ALA A 238 -2.18 3.00 -13.55
CA ALA A 238 -1.88 4.44 -13.58
C ALA A 238 -1.24 4.92 -12.27
N VAL A 239 -1.76 4.48 -11.11
CA VAL A 239 -1.19 4.80 -9.78
C VAL A 239 0.26 4.33 -9.68
N SER A 240 0.53 3.07 -10.05
CA SER A 240 1.89 2.50 -9.96
C SER A 240 2.87 3.17 -10.89
N MET A 241 2.46 3.45 -12.13
CA MET A 241 3.28 4.21 -13.09
C MET A 241 3.59 5.61 -12.57
N ALA A 242 2.58 6.34 -12.10
CA ALA A 242 2.74 7.70 -11.59
C ALA A 242 3.62 7.77 -10.34
N ASN A 243 3.49 6.80 -9.42
CA ASN A 243 4.32 6.74 -8.21
C ASN A 243 5.81 6.53 -8.55
N LEU A 244 6.15 5.63 -9.49
CA LEU A 244 7.52 5.44 -9.94
C LEU A 244 8.05 6.64 -10.74
N ASN A 245 7.16 7.32 -11.46
CA ASN A 245 7.49 8.49 -12.28
C ASN A 245 7.78 9.74 -11.45
N MET A 246 7.14 9.90 -10.29
CA MET A 246 7.12 11.15 -9.53
C MET A 246 8.53 11.68 -9.23
N SER A 247 9.43 10.82 -8.76
CA SER A 247 10.78 11.26 -8.43
C SER A 247 11.60 11.63 -9.67
N GLN A 248 11.49 10.85 -10.76
CA GLN A 248 12.15 11.17 -12.02
C GLN A 248 11.58 12.46 -12.65
N PHE A 249 10.26 12.65 -12.58
CA PHE A 249 9.60 13.85 -13.08
C PHE A 249 10.09 15.09 -12.33
N ILE A 250 10.13 15.05 -11.00
CA ILE A 250 10.59 16.19 -10.19
C ILE A 250 12.06 16.50 -10.48
N THR A 251 12.93 15.50 -10.53
CA THR A 251 14.38 15.73 -10.64
C THR A 251 14.86 15.95 -12.08
N LYS A 252 14.28 15.28 -13.08
CA LYS A 252 14.75 15.34 -14.47
C LYS A 252 13.96 16.29 -15.36
N VAL A 253 12.66 16.47 -15.08
CA VAL A 253 11.82 17.34 -15.92
C VAL A 253 11.69 18.73 -15.29
N LEU A 254 11.46 18.79 -13.99
CA LEU A 254 11.27 20.07 -13.27
C LEU A 254 12.56 20.60 -12.62
N ASN A 255 13.69 19.93 -12.79
CA ASN A 255 14.99 20.28 -12.18
C ASN A 255 14.92 20.49 -10.65
N GLY A 256 14.03 19.75 -10.00
CA GLY A 256 13.88 19.73 -8.54
C GLY A 256 14.92 18.85 -7.83
N THR A 257 14.83 18.80 -6.52
CA THR A 257 15.74 18.07 -5.63
C THR A 257 15.08 16.86 -4.97
N GLU A 258 15.89 15.93 -4.45
CA GLU A 258 15.41 14.77 -3.67
C GLU A 258 14.63 15.18 -2.43
N LYS A 259 14.96 16.35 -1.82
CA LYS A 259 14.20 16.93 -0.71
C LYS A 259 12.76 17.28 -1.13
N GLN A 260 12.60 17.85 -2.32
CA GLN A 260 11.27 18.17 -2.87
C GLN A 260 10.47 16.91 -3.18
N VAL A 261 11.12 15.85 -3.69
CA VAL A 261 10.47 14.53 -3.84
C VAL A 261 9.91 14.04 -2.50
N GLY A 262 10.71 14.08 -1.45
CA GLY A 262 10.29 13.68 -0.11
C GLY A 262 9.09 14.48 0.41
N LEU A 263 9.15 15.80 0.28
CA LEU A 263 8.07 16.69 0.70
C LEU A 263 6.77 16.42 -0.09
N VAL A 264 6.86 16.26 -1.41
CA VAL A 264 5.70 15.96 -2.27
C VAL A 264 5.01 14.68 -1.82
N VAL A 265 5.77 13.60 -1.57
CA VAL A 265 5.21 12.30 -1.15
C VAL A 265 4.71 12.33 0.30
N SER A 266 5.20 13.24 1.13
CA SER A 266 4.75 13.41 2.53
C SER A 266 3.39 14.14 2.64
N VAL A 267 2.93 14.85 1.62
CA VAL A 267 1.67 15.62 1.66
C VAL A 267 0.43 14.72 1.72
N PRO A 268 0.24 13.71 0.83
CA PRO A 268 -1.00 12.92 0.79
C PRO A 268 -1.37 12.27 2.13
N PRO A 269 -0.46 11.60 2.88
CA PRO A 269 -0.82 10.94 4.14
C PRO A 269 -1.40 11.87 5.20
N VAL A 270 -1.04 13.17 5.17
CA VAL A 270 -1.62 14.19 6.08
C VAL A 270 -3.12 14.34 5.86
N PHE A 271 -3.57 14.31 4.61
CA PHE A 271 -4.98 14.51 4.24
C PHE A 271 -5.74 13.19 4.12
N GLU A 272 -5.07 12.04 3.93
CA GLU A 272 -5.73 10.74 3.75
C GLU A 272 -6.62 10.37 4.94
N VAL A 273 -6.16 10.53 6.18
CA VAL A 273 -6.93 10.16 7.37
C VAL A 273 -8.24 10.97 7.49
N PRO A 274 -8.22 12.32 7.41
CA PRO A 274 -9.45 13.10 7.36
C PRO A 274 -10.37 12.73 6.18
N PHE A 275 -9.82 12.50 5.01
CA PHE A 275 -10.60 12.13 3.83
C PHE A 275 -11.19 10.73 3.94
N MET A 276 -10.48 9.74 4.49
CA MET A 276 -11.02 8.40 4.73
C MET A 276 -12.24 8.44 5.67
N ILE A 277 -12.20 9.28 6.71
CA ILE A 277 -13.33 9.46 7.62
C ILE A 277 -14.51 10.10 6.87
N ALA A 278 -14.25 11.17 6.12
CA ALA A 278 -15.28 11.86 5.34
C ALA A 278 -15.92 10.95 4.28
N VAL A 279 -15.08 10.20 3.55
CA VAL A 279 -15.51 9.22 2.53
C VAL A 279 -16.31 8.08 3.15
N GLY A 280 -15.90 7.58 4.33
CA GLY A 280 -16.66 6.56 5.07
C GLY A 280 -18.08 7.03 5.41
N VAL A 281 -18.21 8.28 5.92
CA VAL A 281 -19.53 8.88 6.18
C VAL A 281 -20.31 9.10 4.88
N LEU A 282 -19.64 9.54 3.81
CA LEU A 282 -20.29 9.81 2.53
C LEU A 282 -20.78 8.50 1.86
N ALA A 283 -20.05 7.40 2.05
CA ALA A 283 -20.42 6.08 1.53
C ALA A 283 -21.79 5.60 2.02
N THR A 284 -22.17 5.95 3.25
CA THR A 284 -23.49 5.59 3.79
C THR A 284 -24.62 6.38 3.14
N LYS A 285 -24.33 7.52 2.50
CA LYS A 285 -25.34 8.42 1.89
C LYS A 285 -25.49 8.23 0.39
N ILE A 286 -24.39 8.08 -0.35
CA ILE A 286 -24.39 8.08 -1.82
C ILE A 286 -24.00 6.74 -2.45
N GLY A 287 -23.60 5.76 -1.64
CA GLY A 287 -23.23 4.42 -2.07
C GLY A 287 -21.83 4.30 -2.67
N SER A 288 -21.27 3.09 -2.59
CA SER A 288 -19.91 2.74 -3.00
C SER A 288 -19.64 3.00 -4.49
N ARG A 289 -20.62 2.67 -5.37
CA ARG A 289 -20.49 2.82 -6.82
C ARG A 289 -20.26 4.27 -7.28
N LEU A 290 -21.04 5.22 -6.74
CA LEU A 290 -20.89 6.63 -7.10
C LEU A 290 -19.56 7.19 -6.59
N LEU A 291 -19.17 6.80 -5.37
CA LEU A 291 -17.88 7.18 -4.81
C LEU A 291 -16.70 6.71 -5.65
N ILE A 292 -16.71 5.45 -6.08
CA ILE A 292 -15.63 4.94 -6.95
C ILE A 292 -15.56 5.74 -8.26
N ARG A 293 -16.71 6.06 -8.90
CA ARG A 293 -16.74 6.92 -10.10
C ARG A 293 -16.17 8.31 -9.83
N LEU A 294 -16.50 8.92 -8.69
CA LEU A 294 -15.93 10.20 -8.26
C LEU A 294 -14.42 10.09 -8.04
N GLY A 295 -13.94 9.00 -7.41
CA GLY A 295 -12.51 8.72 -7.26
C GLY A 295 -11.76 8.67 -8.60
N PHE A 296 -12.35 8.02 -9.62
CA PHE A 296 -11.79 8.02 -10.97
C PHE A 296 -11.80 9.45 -11.59
N GLY A 297 -12.87 10.20 -11.42
CA GLY A 297 -12.95 11.61 -11.89
C GLY A 297 -11.87 12.49 -11.26
N ILE A 298 -11.66 12.37 -9.94
CA ILE A 298 -10.58 13.07 -9.22
C ILE A 298 -9.21 12.63 -9.75
N SER A 299 -9.03 11.35 -10.07
CA SER A 299 -7.77 10.83 -10.62
C SER A 299 -7.48 11.37 -12.03
N VAL A 300 -8.50 11.51 -12.88
CA VAL A 300 -8.35 12.18 -14.19
C VAL A 300 -7.85 13.61 -13.99
N LEU A 301 -8.47 14.36 -13.07
CA LEU A 301 -8.05 15.71 -12.74
C LEU A 301 -6.62 15.74 -12.16
N TYR A 302 -6.30 14.85 -11.26
CA TYR A 302 -4.98 14.74 -10.63
C TYR A 302 -3.86 14.53 -11.67
N TYR A 303 -3.97 13.50 -12.51
CA TYR A 303 -2.95 13.22 -13.52
C TYR A 303 -2.93 14.27 -14.63
N GLY A 304 -4.08 14.80 -15.01
CA GLY A 304 -4.17 15.90 -15.97
C GLY A 304 -3.48 17.17 -15.48
N LEU A 305 -3.64 17.52 -14.21
CA LEU A 305 -2.94 18.64 -13.60
C LEU A 305 -1.44 18.40 -13.50
N LEU A 306 -1.00 17.18 -13.14
CA LEU A 306 0.43 16.84 -13.10
C LEU A 306 1.11 16.98 -14.46
N PHE A 307 0.41 16.71 -15.55
CA PHE A 307 0.93 16.96 -16.91
C PHE A 307 1.15 18.47 -17.19
N LEU A 308 0.36 19.36 -16.56
CA LEU A 308 0.47 20.81 -16.76
C LEU A 308 1.50 21.47 -15.84
N VAL A 309 2.11 20.74 -14.92
CA VAL A 309 3.09 21.27 -13.97
C VAL A 309 4.39 21.65 -14.68
N THR A 310 4.89 22.83 -14.41
CA THR A 310 6.16 23.37 -14.91
C THR A 310 7.19 23.62 -13.81
N GLU A 311 6.74 23.71 -12.54
CA GLU A 311 7.59 23.99 -11.39
C GLU A 311 7.30 23.03 -10.23
N PRO A 312 8.30 22.55 -9.47
CA PRO A 312 8.10 21.55 -8.42
C PRO A 312 7.09 21.94 -7.34
N TRP A 313 6.99 23.22 -6.98
CA TRP A 313 6.09 23.70 -5.92
C TRP A 313 4.61 23.54 -6.26
N GLN A 314 4.26 23.53 -7.56
CA GLN A 314 2.88 23.36 -8.04
C GLN A 314 2.32 21.97 -7.69
N ILE A 315 3.20 20.99 -7.48
CA ILE A 315 2.78 19.62 -7.14
C ILE A 315 2.20 19.55 -5.72
N TYR A 316 2.66 20.36 -4.76
CA TYR A 316 2.19 20.29 -3.37
C TYR A 316 0.67 20.43 -3.23
N PRO A 317 0.02 21.46 -3.77
CA PRO A 317 -1.44 21.56 -3.68
C PRO A 317 -2.16 20.45 -4.48
N ILE A 318 -1.58 19.96 -5.57
CA ILE A 318 -2.15 18.87 -6.39
C ILE A 318 -2.17 17.56 -5.60
N GLN A 319 -1.24 17.35 -4.66
CA GLN A 319 -1.20 16.15 -3.80
C GLN A 319 -2.43 16.00 -2.89
N ILE A 320 -3.21 17.06 -2.66
CA ILE A 320 -4.49 16.96 -1.95
C ILE A 320 -5.48 16.10 -2.77
N LEU A 321 -5.45 16.22 -4.10
CA LEU A 321 -6.24 15.35 -4.98
C LEU A 321 -5.78 13.89 -4.94
N SER A 322 -4.46 13.67 -4.81
CA SER A 322 -3.91 12.33 -4.58
C SER A 322 -4.47 11.72 -3.30
N ALA A 323 -4.46 12.46 -2.20
CA ALA A 323 -5.03 12.01 -0.93
C ALA A 323 -6.53 11.68 -1.06
N ALA A 324 -7.31 12.51 -1.76
CA ALA A 324 -8.73 12.28 -1.99
C ALA A 324 -8.97 11.02 -2.83
N GLN A 325 -8.22 10.85 -3.95
CA GLN A 325 -8.34 9.66 -4.80
C GLN A 325 -8.01 8.38 -4.04
N VAL A 326 -6.89 8.36 -3.28
CA VAL A 326 -6.47 7.18 -2.51
C VAL A 326 -7.51 6.85 -1.43
N SER A 327 -8.00 7.85 -0.71
CA SER A 327 -9.02 7.65 0.32
C SER A 327 -10.31 7.04 -0.23
N ILE A 328 -10.70 7.39 -1.44
CA ILE A 328 -11.88 6.81 -2.10
C ILE A 328 -11.55 5.43 -2.67
N THR A 329 -10.51 5.32 -3.49
CA THR A 329 -10.25 4.09 -4.25
C THR A 329 -9.73 2.96 -3.37
N ALA A 330 -8.86 3.23 -2.37
CA ALA A 330 -8.40 2.23 -1.43
C ALA A 330 -9.37 2.02 -0.25
N GLY A 331 -10.01 3.11 0.23
CA GLY A 331 -10.91 3.06 1.39
C GLY A 331 -12.24 2.36 1.09
N ILE A 332 -12.79 2.48 -0.12
CA ILE A 332 -14.12 1.95 -0.47
C ILE A 332 -14.05 0.73 -1.38
N ALA A 333 -12.94 0.51 -2.10
CA ALA A 333 -12.87 -0.53 -3.11
C ALA A 333 -13.15 -1.93 -2.58
N VAL A 334 -12.70 -2.28 -1.37
CA VAL A 334 -13.00 -3.58 -0.76
C VAL A 334 -14.51 -3.77 -0.59
N SER A 335 -15.19 -2.79 0.02
CA SER A 335 -16.65 -2.83 0.19
C SER A 335 -17.37 -2.82 -1.15
N TYR A 336 -16.86 -2.06 -2.12
CA TYR A 336 -17.40 -2.02 -3.48
C TYR A 336 -17.36 -3.39 -4.17
N PHE A 337 -16.26 -4.15 -4.02
CA PHE A 337 -16.17 -5.51 -4.54
C PHE A 337 -17.06 -6.49 -3.77
N GLN A 338 -17.21 -6.30 -2.44
CA GLN A 338 -18.14 -7.10 -1.62
C GLN A 338 -19.60 -6.90 -2.03
N ASP A 339 -19.98 -5.72 -2.54
CA ASP A 339 -21.32 -5.47 -3.07
C ASP A 339 -21.65 -6.35 -4.30
N PHE A 340 -20.65 -6.86 -5.04
CA PHE A 340 -20.86 -7.80 -6.16
C PHE A 340 -21.00 -9.25 -5.72
N ILE A 341 -20.43 -9.62 -4.59
CA ILE A 341 -20.37 -10.98 -4.07
C ILE A 341 -20.75 -10.97 -2.57
N PRO A 342 -22.00 -10.58 -2.23
CA PRO A 342 -22.39 -10.39 -0.85
C PRO A 342 -22.35 -11.68 -0.02
N ASP A 343 -22.59 -12.83 -0.66
CA ASP A 343 -22.58 -14.14 -0.01
C ASP A 343 -21.15 -14.64 0.31
N GLU A 344 -20.12 -14.08 -0.33
CA GLU A 344 -18.73 -14.50 -0.18
C GLU A 344 -17.78 -13.27 -0.03
N PRO A 345 -17.86 -12.48 1.05
CA PRO A 345 -17.07 -11.25 1.20
C PRO A 345 -15.55 -11.48 1.21
N GLY A 346 -15.09 -12.65 1.66
CA GLY A 346 -13.69 -13.04 1.59
C GLY A 346 -13.18 -13.20 0.15
N THR A 347 -14.02 -13.81 -0.71
CA THR A 347 -13.75 -13.97 -2.14
C THR A 347 -13.68 -12.63 -2.85
N ALA A 348 -14.61 -11.73 -2.55
CA ALA A 348 -14.64 -10.38 -3.10
C ALA A 348 -13.37 -9.60 -2.73
N THR A 349 -12.94 -9.69 -1.47
CA THR A 349 -11.69 -9.07 -0.99
C THR A 349 -10.48 -9.65 -1.71
N ALA A 350 -10.39 -10.98 -1.84
CA ALA A 350 -9.29 -11.63 -2.56
C ALA A 350 -9.25 -11.22 -4.05
N LEU A 351 -10.42 -11.10 -4.68
CA LEU A 351 -10.55 -10.66 -6.07
C LEU A 351 -10.01 -9.24 -6.24
N TYR A 352 -10.39 -8.31 -5.35
CA TYR A 352 -9.86 -6.95 -5.35
C TYR A 352 -8.34 -6.93 -5.16
N MET A 353 -7.81 -7.66 -4.16
CA MET A 353 -6.37 -7.72 -3.89
C MET A 353 -5.59 -8.27 -5.09
N ASN A 354 -6.07 -9.33 -5.72
CA ASN A 354 -5.44 -9.88 -6.92
C ASN A 354 -5.50 -8.89 -8.10
N THR A 355 -6.62 -8.19 -8.27
CA THR A 355 -6.78 -7.16 -9.29
C THR A 355 -5.75 -6.04 -9.12
N THR A 356 -5.56 -5.56 -7.90
CA THR A 356 -4.57 -4.51 -7.60
C THR A 356 -3.14 -5.01 -7.81
N GLN A 357 -2.82 -6.25 -7.44
CA GLN A 357 -1.49 -6.81 -7.67
C GLN A 357 -1.15 -6.95 -9.14
N VAL A 358 -2.09 -7.44 -9.95
CA VAL A 358 -1.89 -7.51 -11.42
C VAL A 358 -1.75 -6.10 -12.00
N GLY A 359 -2.58 -5.16 -11.57
CA GLY A 359 -2.47 -3.75 -11.96
C GLY A 359 -1.12 -3.12 -11.61
N ASN A 360 -0.57 -3.41 -10.42
CA ASN A 360 0.76 -2.94 -10.02
C ASN A 360 1.86 -3.49 -10.94
N VAL A 361 1.85 -4.80 -11.20
CA VAL A 361 2.84 -5.43 -12.10
C VAL A 361 2.79 -4.82 -13.50
N LEU A 362 1.57 -4.68 -14.06
CA LEU A 362 1.39 -4.02 -15.35
C LEU A 362 1.83 -2.56 -15.33
N GLY A 363 1.61 -1.86 -14.21
CA GLY A 363 2.06 -0.48 -14.00
C GLY A 363 3.58 -0.37 -13.96
N PHE A 364 4.29 -1.30 -13.31
CA PHE A 364 5.75 -1.29 -13.27
C PHE A 364 6.37 -1.56 -14.63
N LEU A 365 5.85 -2.55 -15.37
CA LEU A 365 6.26 -2.81 -16.76
C LEU A 365 5.90 -1.64 -17.66
N GLY A 366 4.69 -1.08 -17.48
CA GLY A 366 4.23 0.09 -18.23
C GLY A 366 5.09 1.32 -17.97
N PHE A 367 5.49 1.60 -16.73
CA PHE A 367 6.46 2.64 -16.43
C PHE A 367 7.75 2.44 -17.22
N GLY A 368 8.34 1.24 -17.13
CA GLY A 368 9.61 0.94 -17.82
C GLY A 368 9.53 1.16 -19.32
N PHE A 369 8.48 0.64 -19.96
CA PHE A 369 8.30 0.72 -21.40
C PHE A 369 7.92 2.15 -21.87
N PHE A 370 6.87 2.72 -21.31
CA PHE A 370 6.36 4.00 -21.78
C PHE A 370 7.23 5.19 -21.38
N SER A 371 7.89 5.18 -20.22
CA SER A 371 8.81 6.26 -19.87
C SER A 371 10.02 6.35 -20.82
N SER A 372 10.45 5.21 -21.36
CA SER A 372 11.52 5.19 -22.37
C SER A 372 11.08 5.69 -23.75
N LEU A 373 9.78 5.55 -24.10
CA LEU A 373 9.25 5.96 -25.40
C LEU A 373 8.79 7.42 -25.44
N ILE A 374 8.03 7.83 -24.43
CA ILE A 374 7.35 9.14 -24.43
C ILE A 374 7.89 10.10 -23.37
N GLY A 375 8.86 9.64 -22.56
CA GLY A 375 9.46 10.42 -21.48
C GLY A 375 8.60 10.56 -20.23
N TYR A 376 9.20 11.08 -19.16
CA TYR A 376 8.58 11.19 -17.85
C TYR A 376 7.42 12.19 -17.80
N HIS A 377 7.48 13.27 -18.59
CA HIS A 377 6.43 14.27 -18.64
C HIS A 377 5.12 13.71 -19.24
N ASN A 378 5.21 13.11 -20.44
CA ASN A 378 4.04 12.59 -21.16
C ASN A 378 3.44 11.34 -20.51
N LEU A 379 4.15 10.70 -19.57
CA LEU A 379 3.65 9.54 -18.86
C LEU A 379 2.38 9.87 -18.05
N TYR A 380 2.24 11.11 -17.55
CA TYR A 380 1.02 11.53 -16.86
C TYR A 380 -0.19 11.63 -17.79
N LEU A 381 0.03 11.96 -19.08
CA LEU A 381 -1.04 11.93 -20.07
C LEU A 381 -1.53 10.50 -20.34
N LEU A 382 -0.60 9.52 -20.38
CA LEU A 382 -0.95 8.11 -20.46
C LEU A 382 -1.73 7.64 -19.21
N CYS A 383 -1.28 8.03 -18.01
CA CYS A 383 -2.01 7.74 -16.77
C CYS A 383 -3.42 8.31 -16.81
N THR A 384 -3.58 9.55 -17.30
CA THR A 384 -4.88 10.18 -17.49
C THR A 384 -5.77 9.36 -18.42
N GLY A 385 -5.21 8.93 -19.57
CA GLY A 385 -5.91 8.10 -20.54
C GLY A 385 -6.38 6.75 -19.97
N LEU A 386 -5.52 6.07 -19.23
CA LEU A 386 -5.86 4.81 -18.55
C LEU A 386 -7.03 4.99 -17.58
N VAL A 387 -7.01 6.06 -16.79
CA VAL A 387 -8.08 6.34 -15.82
C VAL A 387 -9.38 6.74 -16.53
N ILE A 388 -9.32 7.48 -17.64
CA ILE A 388 -10.50 7.80 -18.48
C ILE A 388 -11.10 6.50 -19.04
N ILE A 389 -10.29 5.58 -19.55
CA ILE A 389 -10.76 4.27 -20.03
C ILE A 389 -11.47 3.52 -18.90
N GLY A 390 -10.84 3.43 -17.72
CA GLY A 390 -11.45 2.81 -16.54
C GLY A 390 -12.78 3.47 -16.16
N LEU A 391 -12.83 4.80 -16.13
CA LEU A 391 -14.06 5.57 -15.84
C LEU A 391 -15.16 5.29 -16.89
N ALA A 392 -14.82 5.30 -18.18
CA ALA A 392 -15.75 5.00 -19.26
C ALA A 392 -16.35 3.58 -19.12
N ILE A 393 -15.53 2.59 -18.74
CA ILE A 393 -16.00 1.23 -18.44
C ILE A 393 -17.01 1.25 -17.29
N LEU A 394 -16.70 1.95 -16.18
CA LEU A 394 -17.61 2.06 -15.02
C LEU A 394 -18.90 2.81 -15.34
N LEU A 395 -18.85 3.80 -16.24
CA LEU A 395 -20.03 4.54 -16.68
C LEU A 395 -20.88 3.73 -17.66
N SER A 396 -20.28 2.83 -18.45
CA SER A 396 -20.99 1.93 -19.37
C SER A 396 -21.88 0.90 -18.65
N GLU A 397 -21.67 0.69 -17.36
CA GLU A 397 -22.54 -0.14 -16.54
C GLU A 397 -23.85 0.58 -16.24
N ARG A 398 -24.90 0.27 -17.00
CA ARG A 398 -26.26 0.69 -16.68
C ARG A 398 -26.65 0.09 -15.33
N GLY A 399 -27.06 0.93 -14.40
CA GLY A 399 -27.37 0.53 -13.03
C GLY A 399 -28.31 -0.69 -13.00
N THR A 400 -27.95 -1.66 -12.19
CA THR A 400 -28.70 -2.92 -11.91
C THR A 400 -30.05 -2.66 -11.20
N LYS A 401 -30.83 -1.65 -11.64
CA LYS A 401 -32.24 -1.53 -11.22
C LYS A 401 -33.06 -2.75 -11.68
N LYS A 402 -32.68 -3.39 -12.80
CA LYS A 402 -33.36 -4.57 -13.30
C LYS A 402 -33.17 -5.86 -12.48
N LEU A 403 -32.09 -5.98 -11.69
CA LEU A 403 -31.89 -7.20 -10.89
C LEU A 403 -32.82 -7.25 -9.66
N LYS A 404 -33.13 -6.11 -9.06
CA LYS A 404 -34.13 -6.06 -7.96
C LYS A 404 -35.57 -6.33 -8.45
N GLU A 405 -35.92 -5.92 -9.67
CA GLU A 405 -37.24 -6.24 -10.25
C GLU A 405 -37.34 -7.71 -10.65
N VAL A 406 -36.28 -8.35 -11.15
CA VAL A 406 -36.31 -9.78 -11.51
C VAL A 406 -36.36 -10.68 -10.25
N ILE A 407 -35.72 -10.28 -9.14
CA ILE A 407 -35.79 -11.02 -7.87
C ILE A 407 -37.13 -10.79 -7.18
N SER A 408 -37.75 -9.62 -7.36
CA SER A 408 -39.10 -9.35 -6.81
C SER A 408 -40.24 -10.01 -7.62
N LEU A 409 -39.97 -10.46 -8.83
CA LEU A 409 -40.94 -11.14 -9.71
C LEU A 409 -40.92 -12.66 -9.61
N ASN A 410 -40.05 -13.27 -8.81
CA ASN A 410 -40.01 -14.72 -8.60
C ASN A 410 -39.90 -15.08 -7.11
N PRO A 411 -40.97 -14.88 -6.31
CA PRO A 411 -41.04 -15.42 -4.96
C PRO A 411 -41.33 -16.93 -5.04
N LYS A 412 -40.31 -17.76 -4.82
CA LYS A 412 -40.53 -19.17 -4.46
C LYS A 412 -39.88 -19.43 -3.12
#